data_847f059d8a33c17d2fa40ff4618a0c2f
#
_entry.id   847f059d8a33c17d2fa40ff4618a0c2f
#
_cell.length_a   1.000
_cell.length_b   1.000
_cell.length_c   1.000
_cell.angle_alpha   90.00
_cell.angle_beta   90.00
_cell.angle_gamma   90.00
#
_symmetry.space_group_name_H-M   'P 1'
#
loop_
_entity.id
_entity.type
_entity.pdbx_description
1 polymer ?
#
loop_
_entity_poly.entity_id
_entity_poly.type
_entity_poly.pdbx_seq_one_letter_code
_entity_poly.pdbx_strand_id
1 'polypeptide(L)'
;MPPSSPRWLDIVRHRIRGFRGPYLLILQHHNIPAASRIVAPVTLPLRGDVDVLAPRLTIHDVEYRVRILDMSAVPLAMLADRVASAADSADAIMSGLDIILHGYPVGMPL
;
A
#
# COMPACT_ATOMS: atom_id res chain seq x y z
N MET A 1 24.40 -10.03 3.01
CA MET A 1 23.77 -9.37 1.86
C MET A 1 22.84 -8.27 2.33
N PRO A 2 22.88 -7.10 1.72
CA PRO A 2 21.91 -6.09 2.06
C PRO A 2 20.51 -6.61 1.70
N PRO A 3 19.47 -6.25 2.46
CA PRO A 3 18.10 -6.61 2.08
C PRO A 3 17.77 -5.99 0.73
N SER A 4 16.99 -6.70 -0.06
CA SER A 4 16.50 -6.16 -1.33
C SER A 4 15.68 -4.90 -1.07
N SER A 5 15.81 -3.91 -1.93
CA SER A 5 14.96 -2.73 -1.86
C SER A 5 13.49 -3.14 -2.03
N PRO A 6 12.56 -2.49 -1.30
CA PRO A 6 11.14 -2.78 -1.47
C PRO A 6 10.70 -2.58 -2.91
N ARG A 7 9.91 -3.52 -3.40
CA ARG A 7 9.40 -3.52 -4.76
C ARG A 7 7.91 -3.14 -4.77
N TRP A 8 7.43 -2.74 -5.93
CA TRP A 8 6.03 -2.40 -6.14
C TRP A 8 5.13 -3.53 -5.63
N LEU A 9 4.13 -3.16 -4.84
CA LEU A 9 3.14 -4.02 -4.20
C LEU A 9 3.70 -4.98 -3.14
N ASP A 10 4.94 -4.80 -2.70
CA ASP A 10 5.42 -5.47 -1.50
C ASP A 10 4.67 -4.95 -0.28
N ILE A 11 4.33 -5.86 0.62
CA ILE A 11 3.81 -5.53 1.95
C ILE A 11 4.97 -5.72 2.93
N VAL A 12 5.32 -4.66 3.65
CA VAL A 12 6.49 -4.64 4.51
C VAL A 12 6.16 -4.22 5.93
N ARG A 13 6.98 -4.64 6.90
CA ARG A 13 6.99 -4.06 8.24
C ARG A 13 7.66 -2.70 8.21
N HIS A 14 7.49 -1.93 9.26
CA HIS A 14 8.09 -0.61 9.37
C HIS A 14 8.60 -0.33 10.78
N ARG A 15 9.43 0.71 10.91
CA ARG A 15 10.03 1.14 12.17
C ARG A 15 9.47 2.47 12.67
N ILE A 16 8.31 2.88 12.16
CA ILE A 16 7.72 4.18 12.50
C ILE A 16 6.97 4.06 13.82
N ARG A 17 7.41 4.83 14.83
CA ARG A 17 6.74 4.85 16.13
C ARG A 17 5.41 5.58 16.03
N GLY A 18 4.40 5.04 16.73
CA GLY A 18 3.08 5.65 16.79
C GLY A 18 2.28 5.57 15.50
N PHE A 19 2.83 4.90 14.47
CA PHE A 19 2.12 4.74 13.21
C PHE A 19 1.02 3.69 13.34
N ARG A 20 -0.17 4.03 12.89
CA ARG A 20 -1.32 3.12 12.92
C ARG A 20 -1.15 2.04 11.86
N GLY A 21 -1.26 0.79 12.29
CA GLY A 21 -1.20 -0.36 11.39
C GLY A 21 0.14 -1.07 11.39
N PRO A 22 0.13 -2.41 11.27
CA PRO A 22 1.35 -3.22 11.38
C PRO A 22 2.19 -3.22 10.11
N TYR A 23 1.61 -2.86 8.96
CA TYR A 23 2.27 -3.01 7.66
C TYR A 23 2.09 -1.77 6.80
N LEU A 24 2.97 -1.66 5.79
CA LEU A 24 2.86 -0.67 4.71
C LEU A 24 2.85 -1.41 3.38
N LEU A 25 2.04 -0.92 2.44
CA LEU A 25 2.04 -1.38 1.05
C LEU A 25 2.85 -0.42 0.20
N ILE A 26 3.79 -0.96 -0.58
CA ILE A 26 4.62 -0.16 -1.48
C ILE A 26 3.81 0.17 -2.73
N LEU A 27 3.50 1.44 -2.93
CA LEU A 27 2.76 1.94 -4.10
C LEU A 27 3.68 2.43 -5.21
N GLN A 28 4.88 2.88 -4.86
CA GLN A 28 5.84 3.37 -5.84
C GLN A 28 6.52 2.21 -6.57
N HIS A 29 6.55 2.29 -7.90
CA HIS A 29 7.21 1.25 -8.69
C HIS A 29 8.72 1.26 -8.41
N HIS A 30 9.32 0.08 -8.34
CA HIS A 30 10.74 -0.08 -8.01
C HIS A 30 11.68 0.48 -9.08
N ASN A 31 11.18 0.80 -10.28
CA ASN A 31 11.97 1.48 -11.32
C ASN A 31 12.15 2.97 -11.05
N ILE A 32 11.46 3.53 -10.06
CA ILE A 32 11.60 4.94 -9.70
C ILE A 32 12.62 5.04 -8.56
N PRO A 33 13.87 5.44 -8.84
CA PRO A 33 14.88 5.52 -7.80
C PRO A 33 14.65 6.74 -6.91
N ALA A 34 14.56 6.50 -5.60
CA ALA A 34 14.41 7.57 -4.63
C ALA A 34 14.82 7.05 -3.25
N ALA A 35 15.19 7.98 -2.36
CA ALA A 35 15.54 7.65 -0.99
C ALA A 35 14.32 7.35 -0.13
N SER A 36 13.13 7.57 -0.67
CA SER A 36 11.86 7.25 0.00
C SER A 36 10.97 6.43 -0.93
N ARG A 37 9.87 5.93 -0.38
CA ARG A 37 8.85 5.21 -1.14
C ARG A 37 7.48 5.75 -0.79
N ILE A 38 6.62 5.91 -1.80
CA ILE A 38 5.20 6.18 -1.57
C ILE A 38 4.56 4.89 -1.12
N VAL A 39 3.89 4.94 0.02
CA VAL A 39 3.30 3.77 0.68
C VAL A 39 1.89 4.08 1.14
N ALA A 40 1.10 3.04 1.36
CA ALA A 40 -0.21 3.14 2.01
C ALA A 40 -0.21 2.28 3.27
N PRO A 41 -0.79 2.77 4.39
CA PRO A 41 -0.95 1.95 5.59
C PRO A 41 -1.85 0.74 5.32
N VAL A 42 -1.50 -0.39 5.90
CA VAL A 42 -2.29 -1.61 5.88
C VAL A 42 -2.73 -1.90 7.31
N THR A 43 -4.03 -1.79 7.55
CA THR A 43 -4.60 -1.88 8.90
C THR A 43 -5.71 -2.89 8.95
N LEU A 44 -6.13 -3.28 10.15
CA LEU A 44 -7.35 -4.04 10.33
C LEU A 44 -8.55 -3.23 9.81
N PRO A 45 -9.64 -3.92 9.39
CA PRO A 45 -10.82 -3.22 8.90
C PRO A 45 -11.37 -2.27 9.96
N LEU A 46 -11.87 -1.12 9.49
CA LEU A 46 -12.52 -0.11 10.31
C LEU A 46 -13.98 0.04 9.89
N ARG A 47 -14.81 0.44 10.85
CA ARG A 47 -16.21 0.75 10.57
C ARG A 47 -16.29 1.90 9.57
N GLY A 48 -17.13 1.74 8.55
CA GLY A 48 -17.30 2.76 7.52
C GLY A 48 -16.33 2.63 6.35
N ASP A 49 -15.49 1.60 6.31
CA ASP A 49 -14.61 1.37 5.17
C ASP A 49 -15.41 1.20 3.88
N VAL A 50 -14.93 1.86 2.82
CA VAL A 50 -15.49 1.75 1.48
C VAL A 50 -14.50 0.94 0.64
N ASP A 51 -14.96 -0.17 0.06
CA ASP A 51 -14.09 -1.12 -0.63
C ASP A 51 -13.21 -0.48 -1.72
N VAL A 52 -13.74 0.49 -2.45
CA VAL A 52 -13.01 1.15 -3.54
C VAL A 52 -11.83 1.96 -3.00
N LEU A 53 -11.99 2.61 -1.85
CA LEU A 53 -10.98 3.48 -1.24
C LEU A 53 -10.11 2.75 -0.22
N ALA A 54 -10.56 1.60 0.25
CA ALA A 54 -9.85 0.78 1.22
C ALA A 54 -9.93 -0.69 0.78
N PRO A 55 -9.21 -1.07 -0.30
CA PRO A 55 -9.24 -2.43 -0.82
C PRO A 55 -8.86 -3.48 0.23
N ARG A 56 -9.46 -4.64 0.10
CA ARG A 56 -9.22 -5.76 1.00
C ARG A 56 -7.93 -6.49 0.65
N LEU A 57 -7.20 -6.91 1.67
CA LEU A 57 -6.05 -7.80 1.56
C LEU A 57 -6.15 -8.89 2.59
N THR A 58 -5.64 -10.08 2.26
CA THR A 58 -5.47 -11.14 3.23
C THR A 58 -3.98 -11.40 3.41
N ILE A 59 -3.50 -11.32 4.64
CA ILE A 59 -2.10 -11.61 5.00
C ILE A 59 -2.13 -12.64 6.11
N HIS A 60 -1.55 -13.81 5.87
CA HIS A 60 -1.51 -14.92 6.83
C HIS A 60 -2.91 -15.22 7.41
N ASP A 61 -3.89 -15.33 6.52
CA ASP A 61 -5.29 -15.64 6.84
C ASP A 61 -6.04 -14.56 7.64
N VAL A 62 -5.48 -13.37 7.76
CA VAL A 62 -6.12 -12.24 8.42
C VAL A 62 -6.49 -11.19 7.38
N GLU A 63 -7.73 -10.68 7.43
CA GLU A 63 -8.17 -9.61 6.54
C GLU A 63 -7.67 -8.26 7.01
N TYR A 64 -7.10 -7.50 6.08
CA TYR A 64 -6.67 -6.12 6.27
C TYR A 64 -7.29 -5.23 5.21
N ARG A 65 -7.15 -3.92 5.40
CA ARG A 65 -7.53 -2.90 4.42
C ARG A 65 -6.32 -2.05 4.07
N VAL A 66 -6.22 -1.71 2.78
CA VAL A 66 -5.20 -0.77 2.30
C VAL A 66 -5.75 0.64 2.39
N ARG A 67 -5.12 1.51 3.20
CA ARG A 67 -5.55 2.90 3.41
C ARG A 67 -4.97 3.80 2.33
N ILE A 68 -5.51 3.74 1.11
CA ILE A 68 -4.96 4.51 0.00
C ILE A 68 -5.05 6.02 0.25
N LEU A 69 -6.13 6.49 0.89
CA LEU A 69 -6.28 7.92 1.21
C LEU A 69 -5.19 8.45 2.14
N ASP A 70 -4.54 7.56 2.90
CA ASP A 70 -3.49 7.94 3.84
C ASP A 70 -2.08 7.70 3.26
N MET A 71 -1.96 7.57 1.96
CA MET A 71 -0.66 7.36 1.32
C MET A 71 0.30 8.51 1.64
N SER A 72 1.56 8.18 1.79
CA SER A 72 2.61 9.15 2.10
C SER A 72 3.97 8.63 1.64
N ALA A 73 4.95 9.53 1.62
CA ALA A 73 6.33 9.15 1.34
C ALA A 73 7.04 8.80 2.64
N VAL A 74 7.68 7.64 2.67
CA VAL A 74 8.40 7.14 3.85
C VAL A 74 9.85 6.85 3.47
N PRO A 75 10.84 7.34 4.25
CA PRO A 75 12.25 7.04 3.99
C PRO A 75 12.51 5.54 3.98
N LEU A 76 13.38 5.09 3.06
CA LEU A 76 13.76 3.68 2.98
C LEU A 76 14.23 3.11 4.31
N ALA A 77 14.93 3.92 5.12
CA ALA A 77 15.43 3.49 6.42
C ALA A 77 14.32 3.08 7.40
N MET A 78 13.10 3.55 7.18
CA MET A 78 11.95 3.21 8.03
C MET A 78 11.21 1.95 7.57
N LEU A 79 11.56 1.42 6.41
CA LEU A 79 10.95 0.20 5.89
C LEU A 79 11.77 -1.00 6.36
N ALA A 80 11.06 -2.06 6.75
CA ALA A 80 11.70 -3.28 7.22
C ALA A 80 11.43 -4.43 6.26
N ASP A 81 11.41 -5.66 6.75
CA ASP A 81 11.31 -6.85 5.92
C ASP A 81 9.95 -6.97 5.21
N ARG A 82 9.99 -7.56 4.04
CA ARG A 82 8.80 -7.96 3.29
C ARG A 82 8.12 -9.13 3.99
N VAL A 83 6.80 -9.05 4.12
CA VAL A 83 6.00 -10.12 4.72
C VAL A 83 5.09 -10.81 3.71
N ALA A 84 4.70 -10.10 2.65
CA ALA A 84 3.80 -10.63 1.62
C ALA A 84 3.85 -9.77 0.37
N SER A 85 3.08 -10.16 -0.64
CA SER A 85 2.86 -9.36 -1.85
C SER A 85 1.38 -9.11 -2.04
N ALA A 86 1.03 -7.92 -2.51
CA ALA A 86 -0.35 -7.56 -2.87
C ALA A 86 -0.61 -7.69 -4.36
N ALA A 87 0.24 -8.42 -5.10
CA ALA A 87 0.12 -8.54 -6.55
C ALA A 87 -1.26 -9.04 -7.00
N ASP A 88 -1.87 -9.95 -6.23
CA ASP A 88 -3.21 -10.49 -6.55
C ASP A 88 -4.32 -9.44 -6.41
N SER A 89 -4.07 -8.35 -5.72
CA SER A 89 -5.01 -7.25 -5.53
C SER A 89 -4.64 -6.01 -6.34
N ALA A 90 -3.72 -6.15 -7.29
CA ALA A 90 -3.20 -5.02 -8.06
C ALA A 90 -4.31 -4.20 -8.71
N ASP A 91 -5.29 -4.85 -9.35
CA ASP A 91 -6.36 -4.14 -10.05
C ASP A 91 -7.22 -3.31 -9.10
N ALA A 92 -7.56 -3.86 -7.93
CA ALA A 92 -8.34 -3.13 -6.94
C ALA A 92 -7.57 -1.93 -6.38
N ILE A 93 -6.27 -2.10 -6.14
CA ILE A 93 -5.40 -1.04 -5.64
C ILE A 93 -5.26 0.07 -6.69
N MET A 94 -4.98 -0.28 -7.93
CA MET A 94 -4.85 0.68 -9.02
C MET A 94 -6.15 1.43 -9.27
N SER A 95 -7.29 0.73 -9.23
CA SER A 95 -8.61 1.38 -9.37
C SER A 95 -8.86 2.39 -8.26
N GLY A 96 -8.51 2.05 -7.02
CA GLY A 96 -8.62 2.97 -5.89
C GLY A 96 -7.75 4.21 -6.06
N LEU A 97 -6.51 4.03 -6.52
CA LEU A 97 -5.61 5.15 -6.82
C LEU A 97 -6.19 6.05 -7.92
N ASP A 98 -6.71 5.47 -8.99
CA ASP A 98 -7.30 6.21 -10.10
C ASP A 98 -8.48 7.06 -9.61
N ILE A 99 -9.35 6.49 -8.80
CA ILE A 99 -10.50 7.21 -8.25
C ILE A 99 -10.05 8.37 -7.38
N ILE A 100 -9.06 8.15 -6.52
CA ILE A 100 -8.55 9.18 -5.62
C ILE A 100 -7.87 10.31 -6.40
N LEU A 101 -7.10 9.97 -7.43
CA LEU A 101 -6.30 10.95 -8.19
C LEU A 101 -7.09 11.62 -9.31
N HIS A 102 -8.07 10.92 -9.89
CA HIS A 102 -8.80 11.40 -11.07
C HIS A 102 -10.31 11.50 -10.87
N GLY A 103 -10.85 10.96 -9.79
CA GLY A 103 -12.29 10.95 -9.52
C GLY A 103 -13.04 9.83 -10.23
N TYR A 104 -12.38 9.04 -11.06
CA TYR A 104 -12.93 7.89 -11.77
C TYR A 104 -11.79 6.97 -12.23
N PRO A 105 -12.06 5.67 -12.49
CA PRO A 105 -11.04 4.76 -13.01
C PRO A 105 -10.57 5.19 -14.41
N VAL A 106 -9.24 5.13 -14.62
CA VAL A 106 -8.65 5.47 -15.93
C VAL A 106 -9.19 4.52 -17.02
N GLY A 107 -9.56 5.09 -18.16
CA GLY A 107 -10.09 4.33 -19.29
C GLY A 107 -11.61 4.21 -19.32
N MET A 108 -12.31 4.66 -18.28
CA MET A 108 -13.77 4.71 -18.30
C MET A 108 -14.26 5.97 -18.99
N PRO A 109 -15.32 5.90 -19.85
CA PRO A 109 -15.89 7.08 -20.43
C PRO A 109 -16.53 7.97 -19.37
N LEU A 110 -16.38 9.25 -19.55
CA LEU A 110 -17.00 10.25 -18.68
C LEU A 110 -18.49 10.38 -18.98
#